data_171e86c3a94d9f20905f7450e077b560
#
_entry.id   171e86c3a94d9f20905f7450e077b560
#
_cell.length_a   1.000
_cell.length_b   1.000
_cell.length_c   1.000
_cell.angle_alpha   90.00
_cell.angle_beta   90.00
_cell.angle_gamma   90.00
#
_symmetry.space_group_name_H-M   'P 1'
#
loop_
_entity.id
_entity.type
_entity.pdbx_description
1 polymer ?
#
loop_
_entity_poly.entity_id
_entity_poly.type
_entity_poly.pdbx_seq_one_letter_code
_entity_poly.pdbx_strand_id
1 'polypeptide(L)' 'MTYINFSSENDKYWIELDSSGLAIRQIVLSEGCYYISALEDCLAEGIIVPEDLDTDVIYLSGDEFEQVWESSLKEHRNE' A
#
# COMPACT_ATOMS: atom_id res chain seq x y z
N MET A 1 7.97 11.68 1.38
CA MET A 1 7.00 10.57 1.23
C MET A 1 7.61 9.28 1.71
N THR A 2 6.85 8.46 2.35
CA THR A 2 7.30 7.16 2.83
C THR A 2 6.48 6.07 2.12
N TYR A 3 7.17 5.06 1.63
CA TYR A 3 6.54 3.95 0.93
C TYR A 3 6.84 2.68 1.71
N ILE A 4 5.81 1.96 2.10
CA ILE A 4 5.98 0.75 2.91
C ILE A 4 5.27 -0.45 2.28
N ASN A 5 5.80 -1.63 2.58
CA ASN A 5 5.23 -2.91 2.18
C ASN A 5 5.25 -3.83 3.39
N PHE A 6 4.16 -4.49 3.65
CA PHE A 6 4.08 -5.49 4.72
C PHE A 6 2.99 -6.50 4.42
N SER A 7 2.99 -7.59 5.15
CA SER A 7 2.00 -8.65 5.01
C SER A 7 1.25 -8.84 6.32
N SER A 8 -0.04 -9.09 6.22
CA SER A 8 -0.88 -9.36 7.38
C SER A 8 -2.02 -10.30 6.97
N GLU A 9 -2.18 -11.39 7.71
CA GLU A 9 -3.28 -12.34 7.48
C GLU A 9 -3.41 -12.84 6.04
N ASN A 10 -2.28 -13.16 5.41
CA ASN A 10 -2.19 -13.64 4.02
C ASN A 10 -2.40 -12.57 2.96
N ASP A 11 -2.58 -11.32 3.36
CA ASP A 11 -2.67 -10.20 2.44
C ASP A 11 -1.35 -9.44 2.41
N LYS A 12 -1.06 -8.81 1.29
CA LYS A 12 0.10 -7.94 1.14
C LYS A 12 -0.36 -6.51 0.94
N TYR A 13 0.33 -5.59 1.57
CA TYR A 13 0.00 -4.18 1.54
C TYR A 13 1.18 -3.36 1.03
N TRP A 14 0.88 -2.39 0.16
CA TRP A 14 1.83 -1.36 -0.26
C TRP A 14 1.15 -0.03 -0.03
N ILE A 15 1.74 0.82 0.78
CA ILE A 15 1.10 2.08 1.17
C ILE A 15 2.06 3.24 0.99
N GLU A 16 1.56 4.30 0.36
CA GLU A 16 2.28 5.56 0.27
C GLU A 16 1.76 6.48 1.37
N LEU A 17 2.67 6.97 2.20
CA LEU A 17 2.35 7.86 3.31
C LEU A 17 2.88 9.26 3.04
N ASP A 18 2.11 10.27 3.41
CA ASP A 18 2.58 11.64 3.35
C ASP A 18 3.48 11.95 4.55
N SER A 19 3.94 13.20 4.67
CA SER A 19 4.83 13.61 5.74
C SER A 19 4.19 13.51 7.12
N SER A 20 2.88 13.47 7.19
CA SER A 20 2.12 13.32 8.45
C SER A 20 1.86 11.88 8.82
N GLY A 21 2.11 10.94 7.91
CA GLY A 21 1.82 9.52 8.12
C GLY A 21 0.44 9.10 7.63
N LEU A 22 -0.25 9.96 6.90
CA LEU A 22 -1.54 9.60 6.32
C LEU A 22 -1.35 8.87 4.99
N ALA A 23 -2.14 7.82 4.78
CA ALA A 23 -2.09 7.05 3.55
C ALA A 23 -2.66 7.86 2.38
N ILE A 24 -1.88 7.98 1.31
CA ILE A 24 -2.29 8.68 0.10
C ILE A 24 -2.75 7.69 -0.95
N ARG A 25 -1.99 6.61 -1.14
CA ARG A 25 -2.34 5.53 -2.06
C ARG A 25 -2.10 4.20 -1.35
N GLN A 26 -2.93 3.24 -1.63
CA GLN A 26 -2.84 1.94 -1.00
C GLN A 26 -3.12 0.85 -2.02
N ILE A 27 -2.32 -0.20 -1.96
CA ILE A 27 -2.52 -1.39 -2.79
C ILE A 27 -2.61 -2.56 -1.84
N VAL A 28 -3.63 -3.38 -2.00
CA VAL A 28 -3.78 -4.61 -1.23
C VAL A 28 -3.88 -5.77 -2.20
N LEU A 29 -3.02 -6.77 -2.01
CA LEU A 29 -3.11 -8.03 -2.75
C LEU A 29 -3.70 -9.07 -1.82
N SER A 30 -4.90 -9.50 -2.11
CA SER A 30 -5.64 -10.47 -1.30
C SER A 30 -6.20 -11.55 -2.20
N GLU A 31 -5.91 -12.80 -1.90
CA GLU A 31 -6.40 -13.96 -2.65
C GLU A 31 -6.15 -13.86 -4.16
N GLY A 32 -5.01 -13.30 -4.54
CA GLY A 32 -4.64 -13.15 -5.94
C GLY A 32 -5.28 -11.96 -6.65
N CYS A 33 -6.06 -11.16 -5.94
CA CYS A 33 -6.70 -9.98 -6.51
C CYS A 33 -6.14 -8.71 -5.91
N TYR A 34 -5.92 -7.69 -6.76
CA TYR A 34 -5.46 -6.39 -6.31
C TYR A 34 -6.63 -5.46 -6.04
N TYR A 35 -6.61 -4.85 -4.88
CA TYR A 35 -7.56 -3.79 -4.52
C TYR A 35 -6.76 -2.50 -4.40
N ILE A 36 -7.15 -1.50 -5.16
CA ILE A 36 -6.42 -0.25 -5.26
C ILE A 36 -7.26 0.88 -4.67
N SER A 37 -6.68 1.62 -3.76
CA SER A 37 -7.34 2.77 -3.15
C SER A 37 -6.44 3.99 -3.27
N ALA A 38 -7.02 5.10 -3.64
CA ALA A 38 -6.35 6.40 -3.65
C ALA A 38 -7.04 7.29 -2.62
N LEU A 39 -6.59 8.52 -2.53
CA LEU A 39 -6.98 9.50 -1.51
C LEU A 39 -8.37 9.36 -0.87
N GLU A 40 -9.39 9.14 -1.67
CA GLU A 40 -10.77 9.17 -1.18
C GLU A 40 -11.22 7.84 -0.56
N ASP A 41 -10.57 6.76 -0.97
CA ASP A 41 -10.98 5.42 -0.62
C ASP A 41 -9.93 4.66 0.19
N CYS A 42 -8.99 5.38 0.78
CA CYS A 42 -7.96 4.73 1.58
C CYS A 42 -8.58 4.01 2.77
N LEU A 43 -8.24 2.75 2.92
CA LEU A 43 -8.77 1.92 3.98
C LEU A 43 -8.24 2.31 5.36
N ALA A 44 -7.03 2.90 5.39
CA ALA A 44 -6.43 3.32 6.63
C ALA A 44 -6.92 4.71 7.02
N GLU A 45 -7.61 4.80 8.12
CA GLU A 45 -8.03 6.08 8.67
C GLU A 45 -7.04 6.49 9.73
N GLY A 46 -6.55 7.72 9.66
CA GLY A 46 -5.61 8.23 10.63
C GLY A 46 -4.16 7.95 10.30
N ILE A 47 -3.30 8.29 11.23
CA ILE A 47 -1.85 8.24 11.03
C ILE A 47 -1.35 6.81 11.19
N ILE A 48 -0.51 6.38 10.23
CA ILE A 48 0.14 5.08 10.27
C ILE A 48 1.58 5.29 10.75
N VAL A 49 1.95 4.59 11.80
CA VAL A 49 3.32 4.57 12.31
C VAL A 49 3.89 3.20 12.00
N PRO A 50 4.79 3.09 11.00
CA PRO A 50 5.28 1.76 10.58
C PRO A 50 5.90 0.96 11.71
N GLU A 51 6.56 1.61 12.65
CA GLU A 51 7.20 0.95 13.79
C GLU A 51 6.21 0.29 14.74
N ASP A 52 4.95 0.72 14.71
CA ASP A 52 3.91 0.19 15.58
C ASP A 52 3.15 -1.00 14.97
N LEU A 53 3.46 -1.33 13.72
CA LEU A 53 2.83 -2.48 13.07
C LEU A 53 3.43 -3.79 13.61
N ASP A 54 2.57 -4.77 13.88
CA ASP A 54 2.98 -6.06 14.42
C ASP A 54 3.51 -7.01 13.34
N THR A 55 4.21 -6.48 12.35
CA THR A 55 4.72 -7.27 11.23
C THR A 55 5.99 -6.61 10.70
N ASP A 56 6.76 -7.36 9.95
CA ASP A 56 7.97 -6.82 9.32
C ASP A 56 7.58 -5.85 8.22
N VAL A 57 8.07 -4.63 8.32
CA VAL A 57 7.80 -3.59 7.34
C VAL A 57 9.04 -3.37 6.49
N ILE A 58 8.84 -3.37 5.17
CA ILE A 58 9.89 -3.10 4.19
C ILE A 58 9.66 -1.69 3.65
N TYR A 59 10.70 -0.87 3.68
CA TYR A 59 10.64 0.48 3.12
C TYR A 59 11.08 0.43 1.67
N LEU A 60 10.27 1.02 0.80
CA LEU A 60 10.51 1.03 -0.65
C LEU A 60 10.94 2.42 -1.10
N SER A 61 11.60 2.46 -2.27
CA SER A 61 11.82 3.72 -2.97
C SER A 61 10.53 4.12 -3.69
N GLY A 62 10.44 5.39 -4.09
CA GLY A 62 9.30 5.85 -4.90
C GLY A 62 9.17 5.07 -6.19
N ASP A 63 10.30 4.76 -6.84
CA ASP A 63 10.29 4.01 -8.10
C ASP A 63 9.76 2.59 -7.91
N GLU A 64 10.14 1.94 -6.83
CA GLU A 64 9.65 0.59 -6.52
C GLU A 64 8.14 0.60 -6.28
N PHE A 65 7.65 1.58 -5.54
CA PHE A 65 6.23 1.72 -5.30
C PHE A 65 5.46 1.98 -6.59
N GLU A 66 5.98 2.88 -7.45
CA GLU A 66 5.32 3.18 -8.72
C GLU A 66 5.24 1.97 -9.63
N GLN A 67 6.24 1.11 -9.64
CA GLN A 67 6.20 -0.13 -10.41
C GLN A 67 5.07 -1.04 -9.93
N VAL A 68 4.92 -1.20 -8.64
CA VAL A 68 3.84 -2.00 -8.08
C VAL A 68 2.49 -1.36 -8.39
N TRP A 69 2.40 -0.05 -8.26
CA TRP A 69 1.18 0.71 -8.54
C TRP A 69 0.72 0.50 -9.99
N GLU A 70 1.63 0.65 -10.94
CA GLU A 70 1.31 0.46 -12.34
C GLU A 70 0.91 -0.99 -12.67
N SER A 71 1.62 -1.95 -12.08
CA SER A 71 1.29 -3.37 -12.26
C SER A 71 -0.08 -3.69 -11.72
N SER A 72 -0.42 -3.16 -10.55
CA SER A 72 -1.71 -3.40 -9.93
C SER A 72 -2.84 -2.76 -10.75
N LEU A 73 -2.61 -1.59 -11.33
CA LEU A 73 -3.59 -0.96 -12.20
C LEU A 73 -3.87 -1.81 -13.44
N LYS A 74 -2.84 -2.41 -14.03
CA LYS A 74 -3.01 -3.29 -15.19
C LYS A 74 -3.83 -4.52 -14.83
N GLU A 75 -3.51 -5.16 -13.72
CA GLU A 75 -4.25 -6.34 -13.25
C GLU A 75 -5.70 -6.00 -12.96
N HIS A 76 -5.93 -4.85 -12.33
CA HIS A 76 -7.26 -4.41 -11.98
C HIS A 76 -8.11 -4.09 -13.21
N ARG A 77 -7.48 -3.58 -14.27
CA ARG A 77 -8.18 -3.19 -15.50
C ARG A 77 -8.53 -4.37 -16.41
N ASN A 78 -7.89 -5.50 -16.21
CA ASN A 78 -8.07 -6.66 -17.07
C ASN A 78 -9.21 -7.56 -16.62
N GLU A 79 -10.09 -7.05 -15.83
CA GLU A 79 -11.28 -7.78 -15.38
C GLU A 79 -12.32 -7.90 -16.47
#